data_5eb98d274cf57986f1242fd241950600
#
_entry.id   5eb98d274cf57986f1242fd241950600
#
_cell.length_a   1.000
_cell.length_b   1.000
_cell.length_c   1.000
_cell.angle_alpha   90.00
_cell.angle_beta   90.00
_cell.angle_gamma   90.00
#
_symmetry.space_group_name_H-M   'P 1'
#
loop_
_entity.id
_entity.type
_entity.pdbx_description
1 polymer ?
#
loop_
_entity_poly.entity_id
_entity_poly.type
_entity_poly.pdbx_seq_one_letter_code
_entity_poly.pdbx_strand_id
1 'polypeptide(L)'
;MARDSTMPRPRPQPRWRAGRGCARIRGRHPPPDMSDKIFLDSNGLTRDSFALARRIYDSGFRPDVIIGLWRGGTPVAVAVQEFLHYLGVDCYHTAVKTQAYTGIGEHKHPVVENLGVLLDHLRDAEHVLVVDDIFDSGDTVAAVKETLKPFVKDLRFATLYYKPARSRWPFKPEFYLKETDSWLVFPHELMGLTPEEVREKDPEVARLLGL
;
A
#
# COMPACT_ATOMS: atom_id res chain seq x y z
N MET A 1 -56.71 -14.39 -17.34
CA MET A 1 -55.94 -13.55 -16.38
C MET A 1 -54.49 -13.53 -16.85
N ALA A 2 -54.12 -12.52 -17.60
CA ALA A 2 -52.74 -12.31 -18.08
C ALA A 2 -51.97 -11.52 -17.02
N ARG A 3 -50.82 -12.03 -16.59
CA ARG A 3 -49.91 -11.30 -15.68
C ARG A 3 -49.04 -10.36 -16.51
N ASP A 4 -49.26 -9.09 -16.27
CA ASP A 4 -48.44 -7.99 -16.81
C ASP A 4 -47.07 -8.00 -16.13
N SER A 5 -45.99 -8.33 -16.88
CA SER A 5 -44.62 -8.34 -16.43
C SER A 5 -43.87 -7.16 -17.03
N THR A 6 -44.17 -5.95 -16.59
CA THR A 6 -43.38 -4.76 -16.91
C THR A 6 -42.15 -4.69 -15.98
N MET A 7 -40.99 -5.09 -16.48
CA MET A 7 -39.71 -4.84 -15.81
C MET A 7 -39.44 -3.32 -15.73
N PRO A 8 -38.99 -2.80 -14.59
CA PRO A 8 -38.64 -1.39 -14.46
C PRO A 8 -37.42 -1.05 -15.32
N ARG A 9 -37.47 0.05 -16.05
CA ARG A 9 -36.38 0.54 -16.87
C ARG A 9 -35.16 0.88 -16.00
N PRO A 10 -33.93 0.56 -16.45
CA PRO A 10 -32.71 0.90 -15.71
C PRO A 10 -32.60 2.42 -15.55
N ARG A 11 -32.20 2.86 -14.35
CA ARG A 11 -31.95 4.27 -14.05
C ARG A 11 -30.78 4.79 -14.89
N PRO A 12 -30.84 6.01 -15.41
CA PRO A 12 -29.71 6.61 -16.14
C PRO A 12 -28.52 6.76 -15.23
N GLN A 13 -27.37 6.31 -15.70
CA GLN A 13 -26.09 6.44 -14.99
C GLN A 13 -25.68 7.92 -14.92
N PRO A 14 -25.12 8.38 -13.78
CA PRO A 14 -24.62 9.76 -13.67
C PRO A 14 -23.48 9.98 -14.65
N ARG A 15 -23.64 10.99 -15.52
CA ARG A 15 -22.55 11.48 -16.37
C ARG A 15 -21.48 12.13 -15.51
N TRP A 16 -20.35 11.51 -15.35
CA TRP A 16 -19.18 12.11 -14.75
C TRP A 16 -18.72 13.26 -15.65
N ARG A 17 -18.89 14.49 -15.19
CA ARG A 17 -18.25 15.64 -15.82
C ARG A 17 -16.76 15.51 -15.54
N ALA A 18 -15.94 15.48 -16.59
CA ALA A 18 -14.49 15.64 -16.48
C ALA A 18 -14.21 16.95 -15.75
N GLY A 19 -13.76 16.84 -14.49
CA GLY A 19 -13.35 17.98 -13.68
C GLY A 19 -12.15 18.66 -14.31
N ARG A 20 -12.24 19.96 -14.49
CA ARG A 20 -11.18 20.82 -15.02
C ARG A 20 -9.94 20.74 -14.12
N GLY A 21 -8.79 20.47 -14.72
CA GLY A 21 -7.50 20.95 -14.25
C GLY A 21 -6.90 20.16 -13.10
N CYS A 22 -6.26 19.04 -13.43
CA CYS A 22 -5.15 18.55 -12.60
C CYS A 22 -4.01 19.57 -12.72
N ALA A 23 -3.80 20.41 -11.72
CA ALA A 23 -2.69 21.33 -11.66
C ALA A 23 -1.38 20.53 -11.75
N ARG A 24 -0.52 20.85 -12.72
CA ARG A 24 0.81 20.26 -12.86
C ARG A 24 1.61 20.54 -11.59
N ILE A 25 1.86 19.51 -10.82
CA ILE A 25 2.77 19.55 -9.67
C ILE A 25 4.19 19.72 -10.22
N ARG A 26 4.71 20.95 -10.20
CA ARG A 26 6.12 21.25 -10.44
C ARG A 26 6.88 20.99 -9.15
N GLY A 27 7.83 20.09 -9.16
CA GLY A 27 8.73 19.79 -8.05
C GLY A 27 8.99 18.29 -7.94
N ARG A 28 9.37 17.64 -9.06
CA ARG A 28 9.90 16.27 -9.04
C ARG A 28 11.38 16.36 -9.36
N HIS A 29 12.20 15.60 -8.60
CA HIS A 29 13.48 15.15 -9.12
C HIS A 29 13.23 14.57 -10.53
N PRO A 30 14.15 14.76 -11.50
CA PRO A 30 14.02 14.11 -12.79
C PRO A 30 13.76 12.61 -12.54
N PRO A 31 12.85 11.97 -13.28
CA PRO A 31 12.66 10.54 -13.18
C PRO A 31 14.02 9.87 -13.43
N PRO A 32 14.38 8.81 -12.67
CA PRO A 32 15.57 8.02 -12.96
C PRO A 32 15.51 7.56 -14.40
N ASP A 33 16.68 7.43 -15.02
CA ASP A 33 16.81 6.91 -16.38
C ASP A 33 16.09 5.55 -16.46
N MET A 34 15.47 5.25 -17.61
CA MET A 34 14.75 4.00 -17.84
C MET A 34 15.59 2.74 -17.52
N SER A 35 16.92 2.85 -17.65
CA SER A 35 17.87 1.77 -17.36
C SER A 35 17.89 1.29 -15.90
N ASP A 36 17.33 2.07 -14.94
CA ASP A 36 17.44 1.81 -13.50
C ASP A 36 16.13 1.33 -12.86
N LYS A 37 15.04 1.19 -13.64
CA LYS A 37 13.74 0.73 -13.12
C LYS A 37 13.63 -0.79 -13.17
N ILE A 38 13.20 -1.38 -12.06
CA ILE A 38 12.90 -2.81 -11.95
C ILE A 38 11.38 -2.97 -11.88
N PHE A 39 10.80 -3.60 -12.90
CA PHE A 39 9.39 -3.95 -12.95
C PHE A 39 9.15 -5.25 -12.18
N LEU A 40 8.26 -5.20 -11.20
CA LEU A 40 7.87 -6.35 -10.40
C LEU A 40 6.61 -6.98 -10.99
N ASP A 41 6.59 -8.31 -11.08
CA ASP A 41 5.40 -9.06 -11.49
C ASP A 41 4.48 -9.42 -10.31
N SER A 42 3.18 -9.64 -10.59
CA SER A 42 2.18 -9.90 -9.57
C SER A 42 2.40 -11.22 -8.84
N ASN A 43 2.87 -12.26 -9.52
CA ASN A 43 3.13 -13.57 -8.91
C ASN A 43 4.37 -13.50 -8.00
N GLY A 44 5.40 -12.75 -8.44
CA GLY A 44 6.59 -12.47 -7.64
C GLY A 44 6.22 -11.70 -6.37
N LEU A 45 5.40 -10.64 -6.50
CA LEU A 45 4.90 -9.88 -5.35
C LEU A 45 4.17 -10.77 -4.34
N THR A 46 3.28 -11.63 -4.80
CA THR A 46 2.53 -12.53 -3.93
C THR A 46 3.44 -13.54 -3.21
N ARG A 47 4.38 -14.17 -3.94
CA ARG A 47 5.35 -15.10 -3.34
C ARG A 47 6.26 -14.42 -2.32
N ASP A 48 6.74 -13.22 -2.62
CA ASP A 48 7.54 -12.42 -1.70
C ASP A 48 6.74 -12.04 -0.45
N SER A 49 5.45 -11.73 -0.60
CA SER A 49 4.54 -11.44 0.53
C SER A 49 4.35 -12.66 1.44
N PHE A 50 4.21 -13.86 0.87
CA PHE A 50 4.18 -15.10 1.65
C PHE A 50 5.51 -15.38 2.35
N ALA A 51 6.64 -15.10 1.69
CA ALA A 51 7.95 -15.25 2.33
C ALA A 51 8.15 -14.26 3.50
N LEU A 52 7.64 -13.03 3.36
CA LEU A 52 7.60 -12.05 4.44
C LEU A 52 6.73 -12.55 5.61
N ALA A 53 5.53 -13.06 5.32
CA ALA A 53 4.64 -13.64 6.32
C ALA A 53 5.28 -14.82 7.05
N ARG A 54 6.00 -15.68 6.34
CA ARG A 54 6.77 -16.77 6.93
C ARG A 54 7.84 -16.27 7.90
N ARG A 55 8.59 -15.21 7.53
CA ARG A 55 9.58 -14.58 8.41
C ARG A 55 8.94 -14.02 9.68
N ILE A 56 7.75 -13.36 9.55
CA ILE A 56 6.99 -12.87 10.69
C ILE A 56 6.58 -14.02 11.61
N TYR A 57 6.03 -15.09 11.04
CA TYR A 57 5.60 -16.26 11.80
C TYR A 57 6.75 -16.94 12.55
N ASP A 58 7.91 -17.12 11.90
CA ASP A 58 9.09 -17.76 12.48
C ASP A 58 9.76 -16.94 13.59
N SER A 59 9.53 -15.62 13.60
CA SER A 59 9.98 -14.75 14.68
C SER A 59 9.24 -14.95 16.00
N GLY A 60 8.13 -15.69 15.99
CA GLY A 60 7.23 -15.85 17.12
C GLY A 60 6.20 -14.72 17.26
N PHE A 61 6.27 -13.66 16.45
CA PHE A 61 5.30 -12.56 16.49
C PHE A 61 3.93 -13.02 15.96
N ARG A 62 2.88 -12.75 16.73
CA ARG A 62 1.50 -13.09 16.38
C ARG A 62 0.66 -11.82 16.51
N PRO A 63 0.34 -11.16 15.38
CA PRO A 63 -0.45 -9.92 15.43
C PRO A 63 -1.90 -10.20 15.79
N ASP A 64 -2.47 -9.36 16.67
CA ASP A 64 -3.91 -9.27 16.92
C ASP A 64 -4.60 -8.43 15.83
N VAL A 65 -3.85 -7.47 15.27
CA VAL A 65 -4.33 -6.55 14.24
C VAL A 65 -3.29 -6.42 13.12
N ILE A 66 -3.72 -6.56 11.87
CA ILE A 66 -2.92 -6.26 10.67
C ILE A 66 -3.50 -5.04 9.97
N ILE A 67 -2.65 -4.05 9.69
CA ILE A 67 -3.01 -2.80 9.03
C ILE A 67 -2.23 -2.70 7.71
N GLY A 68 -2.92 -2.85 6.57
CA GLY A 68 -2.33 -2.56 5.27
C GLY A 68 -2.34 -1.06 4.98
N LEU A 69 -1.21 -0.48 4.60
CA LEU A 69 -1.18 0.91 4.20
C LEU A 69 -1.71 1.06 2.77
N TRP A 70 -2.78 1.82 2.65
CA TRP A 70 -3.33 2.16 1.35
C TRP A 70 -2.43 3.22 0.70
N ARG A 71 -1.87 2.92 -0.47
CA ARG A 71 -2.28 1.97 -1.51
C ARG A 71 -1.37 0.74 -1.64
N GLY A 72 -0.06 0.92 -1.69
CA GLY A 72 0.91 -0.10 -2.05
C GLY A 72 1.02 -1.26 -1.08
N GLY A 73 0.87 -0.99 0.21
CA GLY A 73 0.91 -2.01 1.25
C GLY A 73 -0.30 -2.95 1.25
N THR A 74 -1.44 -2.55 0.65
CA THR A 74 -2.66 -3.36 0.70
C THR A 74 -2.53 -4.74 0.04
N PRO A 75 -2.00 -4.90 -1.19
CA PRO A 75 -1.80 -6.22 -1.79
C PRO A 75 -0.88 -7.13 -0.96
N VAL A 76 0.16 -6.54 -0.36
CA VAL A 76 1.10 -7.26 0.51
C VAL A 76 0.40 -7.70 1.80
N ALA A 77 -0.36 -6.80 2.42
CA ALA A 77 -1.08 -7.09 3.67
C ALA A 77 -2.11 -8.21 3.50
N VAL A 78 -2.84 -8.23 2.37
CA VAL A 78 -3.79 -9.31 2.06
C VAL A 78 -3.06 -10.66 2.01
N ALA A 79 -1.95 -10.76 1.28
CA ALA A 79 -1.20 -12.00 1.19
C ALA A 79 -0.56 -12.41 2.54
N VAL A 80 -0.05 -11.45 3.30
CA VAL A 80 0.50 -11.70 4.65
C VAL A 80 -0.59 -12.23 5.58
N GLN A 81 -1.75 -11.61 5.60
CA GLN A 81 -2.87 -12.03 6.42
C GLN A 81 -3.35 -13.44 6.05
N GLU A 82 -3.57 -13.74 4.77
CA GLU A 82 -3.98 -15.05 4.29
C GLU A 82 -2.99 -16.13 4.71
N PHE A 83 -1.69 -15.87 4.56
CA PHE A 83 -0.66 -16.83 4.95
C PHE A 83 -0.64 -17.10 6.47
N LEU A 84 -0.73 -16.05 7.28
CA LEU A 84 -0.76 -16.16 8.74
C LEU A 84 -2.02 -16.86 9.21
N HIS A 85 -3.17 -16.56 8.60
CA HIS A 85 -4.45 -17.21 8.90
C HIS A 85 -4.40 -18.72 8.59
N TYR A 86 -3.81 -19.11 7.45
CA TYR A 86 -3.58 -20.52 7.10
C TYR A 86 -2.74 -21.25 8.15
N LEU A 87 -1.82 -20.55 8.82
CA LEU A 87 -1.02 -21.09 9.92
C LEU A 87 -1.68 -20.99 11.30
N GLY A 88 -2.97 -20.63 11.36
CA GLY A 88 -3.76 -20.57 12.59
C GLY A 88 -3.60 -19.27 13.39
N VAL A 89 -3.08 -18.20 12.79
CA VAL A 89 -3.05 -16.86 13.41
C VAL A 89 -4.32 -16.13 13.01
N ASP A 90 -5.26 -16.03 13.94
CA ASP A 90 -6.50 -15.26 13.75
C ASP A 90 -6.27 -13.81 14.22
N CYS A 91 -6.60 -12.84 13.36
CA CYS A 91 -6.39 -11.43 13.63
C CYS A 91 -7.41 -10.54 12.92
N TYR A 92 -7.74 -9.42 13.54
CA TYR A 92 -8.47 -8.36 12.83
C TYR A 92 -7.55 -7.74 11.76
N HIS A 93 -8.11 -7.45 10.59
CA HIS A 93 -7.33 -6.83 9.51
C HIS A 93 -8.12 -5.74 8.81
N THR A 94 -7.41 -4.67 8.42
CA THR A 94 -8.01 -3.51 7.74
C THR A 94 -6.96 -2.76 6.94
N ALA A 95 -7.41 -1.80 6.14
CA ALA A 95 -6.53 -0.85 5.46
C ALA A 95 -6.76 0.56 5.98
N VAL A 96 -5.67 1.31 6.15
CA VAL A 96 -5.72 2.74 6.45
C VAL A 96 -5.03 3.53 5.36
N LYS A 97 -5.59 4.69 5.05
CA LYS A 97 -5.02 5.56 4.02
C LYS A 97 -3.98 6.47 4.64
N THR A 98 -2.79 6.46 4.04
CA THR A 98 -1.75 7.45 4.32
C THR A 98 -1.63 8.42 3.15
N GLN A 99 -1.68 9.70 3.40
CA GLN A 99 -1.59 10.72 2.36
C GLN A 99 -0.57 11.78 2.74
N ALA A 100 0.40 12.03 1.86
CA ALA A 100 1.29 13.17 2.02
C ALA A 100 0.49 14.46 1.76
N TYR A 101 0.29 15.27 2.79
CA TYR A 101 -0.34 16.58 2.63
C TYR A 101 0.63 17.53 1.91
N THR A 102 0.17 18.14 0.83
CA THR A 102 0.90 19.16 0.08
C THR A 102 0.41 20.55 0.49
N GLY A 103 0.71 20.99 1.72
CA GLY A 103 0.55 22.40 2.11
C GLY A 103 1.63 23.25 1.43
N ILE A 104 1.27 24.46 1.02
CA ILE A 104 2.22 25.43 0.46
C ILE A 104 3.14 25.88 1.60
N GLY A 105 4.41 25.42 1.57
CA GLY A 105 5.47 25.91 2.46
C GLY A 105 5.78 25.09 3.72
N GLU A 106 5.14 23.95 3.97
CA GLU A 106 5.41 23.10 5.13
C GLU A 106 5.99 21.72 4.74
N HIS A 107 6.81 21.14 5.61
CA HIS A 107 7.34 19.79 5.44
C HIS A 107 6.16 18.81 5.34
N LYS A 108 6.18 17.96 4.30
CA LYS A 108 5.13 16.98 4.02
C LYS A 108 5.13 15.90 5.11
N HIS A 109 4.30 16.06 6.13
CA HIS A 109 4.03 14.98 7.07
C HIS A 109 2.84 14.16 6.52
N PRO A 110 3.01 12.84 6.32
CA PRO A 110 1.87 12.01 5.97
C PRO A 110 0.82 12.04 7.08
N VAL A 111 -0.45 12.11 6.70
CA VAL A 111 -1.59 12.02 7.64
C VAL A 111 -2.21 10.64 7.49
N VAL A 112 -2.60 10.04 8.60
CA VAL A 112 -3.31 8.75 8.65
C VAL A 112 -4.81 9.04 8.74
N GLU A 113 -5.56 8.55 7.75
CA GLU A 113 -7.01 8.76 7.66
C GLU A 113 -7.78 7.47 7.99
N ASN A 114 -9.07 7.59 8.34
CA ASN A 114 -10.02 6.49 8.58
C ASN A 114 -9.71 5.61 9.79
N LEU A 115 -9.28 6.22 10.90
CA LEU A 115 -8.93 5.50 12.13
C LEU A 115 -10.13 5.05 12.97
N GLY A 116 -11.35 5.60 12.75
CA GLY A 116 -12.47 5.46 13.69
C GLY A 116 -12.74 4.01 14.15
N VAL A 117 -13.06 3.11 13.22
CA VAL A 117 -13.32 1.70 13.55
C VAL A 117 -12.06 0.97 14.04
N LEU A 118 -10.90 1.31 13.48
CA LEU A 118 -9.63 0.71 13.87
C LEU A 118 -9.33 0.95 15.35
N LEU A 119 -9.59 2.15 15.88
CA LEU A 119 -9.30 2.49 17.27
C LEU A 119 -10.05 1.58 18.26
N ASP A 120 -11.24 1.12 17.91
CA ASP A 120 -11.99 0.18 18.76
C ASP A 120 -11.29 -1.19 18.85
N HIS A 121 -10.71 -1.67 17.75
CA HIS A 121 -9.94 -2.91 17.72
C HIS A 121 -8.55 -2.78 18.37
N LEU A 122 -7.97 -1.58 18.39
CA LEU A 122 -6.67 -1.36 19.02
C LEU A 122 -6.72 -1.35 20.56
N ARG A 123 -7.89 -1.15 21.17
CA ARG A 123 -8.02 -1.09 22.63
C ARG A 123 -7.59 -2.38 23.32
N ASP A 124 -7.93 -3.51 22.72
CA ASP A 124 -7.66 -4.84 23.27
C ASP A 124 -6.47 -5.52 22.61
N ALA A 125 -5.88 -4.91 21.58
CA ALA A 125 -4.75 -5.44 20.84
C ALA A 125 -3.43 -5.24 21.61
N GLU A 126 -2.66 -6.30 21.75
CA GLU A 126 -1.29 -6.23 22.30
C GLU A 126 -0.26 -6.04 21.17
N HIS A 127 -0.46 -6.73 20.05
CA HIS A 127 0.46 -6.79 18.91
C HIS A 127 -0.18 -6.28 17.64
N VAL A 128 0.34 -5.21 17.09
CA VAL A 128 -0.14 -4.62 15.82
C VAL A 128 0.94 -4.67 14.77
N LEU A 129 0.60 -5.21 13.61
CA LEU A 129 1.46 -5.26 12.43
C LEU A 129 0.97 -4.26 11.39
N VAL A 130 1.82 -3.32 11.02
CA VAL A 130 1.60 -2.43 9.88
C VAL A 130 2.38 -2.94 8.68
N VAL A 131 1.71 -3.11 7.55
CA VAL A 131 2.29 -3.68 6.32
C VAL A 131 2.28 -2.65 5.22
N ASP A 132 3.44 -2.46 4.58
CA ASP A 132 3.60 -1.64 3.37
C ASP A 132 4.39 -2.42 2.30
N ASP A 133 4.43 -1.94 1.07
CA ASP A 133 5.22 -2.55 0.00
C ASP A 133 6.70 -2.20 0.12
N ILE A 134 7.01 -0.95 0.49
CA ILE A 134 8.39 -0.46 0.58
C ILE A 134 8.58 0.56 1.70
N PHE A 135 9.70 0.44 2.41
CA PHE A 135 10.22 1.48 3.28
C PHE A 135 11.29 2.27 2.48
N ASP A 136 10.89 3.42 1.93
CA ASP A 136 11.79 4.32 1.19
C ASP A 136 12.41 5.37 2.13
N SER A 137 11.81 6.56 2.26
CA SER A 137 12.31 7.61 3.17
C SER A 137 12.01 7.34 4.65
N GLY A 138 11.01 6.51 4.93
CA GLY A 138 10.51 6.23 6.26
C GLY A 138 9.48 7.23 6.80
N ASP A 139 9.16 8.29 6.03
CA ASP A 139 8.23 9.33 6.49
C ASP A 139 6.82 8.78 6.76
N THR A 140 6.32 7.86 5.93
CA THR A 140 5.03 7.20 6.13
C THR A 140 5.01 6.39 7.43
N VAL A 141 6.04 5.58 7.66
CA VAL A 141 6.18 4.78 8.87
C VAL A 141 6.28 5.65 10.11
N ALA A 142 7.03 6.77 10.05
CA ALA A 142 7.13 7.72 11.14
C ALA A 142 5.76 8.31 11.52
N ALA A 143 4.97 8.75 10.54
CA ALA A 143 3.64 9.31 10.77
C ALA A 143 2.66 8.28 11.35
N VAL A 144 2.67 7.05 10.82
CA VAL A 144 1.84 5.96 11.34
C VAL A 144 2.25 5.59 12.75
N LYS A 145 3.56 5.52 13.03
CA LYS A 145 4.09 5.23 14.35
C LYS A 145 3.68 6.31 15.36
N GLU A 146 3.81 7.58 15.03
CA GLU A 146 3.37 8.69 15.88
C GLU A 146 1.87 8.63 16.18
N THR A 147 1.06 8.35 15.15
CA THR A 147 -0.39 8.29 15.26
C THR A 147 -0.87 7.11 16.10
N LEU A 148 -0.28 5.92 15.94
CA LEU A 148 -0.77 4.68 16.56
C LEU A 148 -0.12 4.38 17.91
N LYS A 149 1.10 4.86 18.16
CA LYS A 149 1.84 4.60 19.41
C LYS A 149 1.05 4.84 20.69
N PRO A 150 0.16 5.85 20.80
CA PRO A 150 -0.63 6.05 22.03
C PRO A 150 -1.64 4.93 22.33
N PHE A 151 -1.99 4.11 21.33
CA PHE A 151 -3.06 3.12 21.39
C PHE A 151 -2.56 1.67 21.38
N VAL A 152 -1.26 1.43 21.16
CA VAL A 152 -0.70 0.11 20.89
C VAL A 152 0.51 -0.15 21.76
N LYS A 153 0.60 -1.36 22.36
CA LYS A 153 1.75 -1.76 23.20
C LYS A 153 2.97 -2.19 22.37
N ASP A 154 2.76 -3.07 21.40
CA ASP A 154 3.81 -3.56 20.48
C ASP A 154 3.38 -3.30 19.04
N LEU A 155 3.95 -2.27 18.43
CA LEU A 155 3.69 -1.84 17.06
C LEU A 155 4.91 -2.17 16.20
N ARG A 156 4.72 -3.07 15.22
CA ARG A 156 5.77 -3.48 14.29
C ARG A 156 5.39 -3.18 12.85
N PHE A 157 6.42 -2.97 12.04
CA PHE A 157 6.30 -2.67 10.61
C PHE A 157 6.92 -3.77 9.78
N ALA A 158 6.23 -4.14 8.72
CA ALA A 158 6.69 -5.14 7.74
C ALA A 158 6.62 -4.56 6.33
N THR A 159 7.69 -4.73 5.53
CA THR A 159 7.74 -4.30 4.14
C THR A 159 8.42 -5.36 3.27
N LEU A 160 8.08 -5.42 1.99
CA LEU A 160 8.83 -6.28 1.07
C LEU A 160 10.23 -5.73 0.84
N TYR A 161 10.32 -4.43 0.65
CA TYR A 161 11.58 -3.76 0.33
C TYR A 161 11.92 -2.69 1.36
N TYR A 162 13.22 -2.57 1.63
CA TYR A 162 13.81 -1.53 2.47
C TYR A 162 14.94 -0.84 1.70
N LYS A 163 14.96 0.50 1.72
CA LYS A 163 15.99 1.35 1.12
C LYS A 163 16.82 2.03 2.20
N PRO A 164 17.89 1.38 2.72
CA PRO A 164 18.67 1.93 3.82
C PRO A 164 19.33 3.28 3.47
N ALA A 165 19.81 3.45 2.23
CA ALA A 165 20.46 4.69 1.79
C ALA A 165 19.51 5.88 1.67
N ARG A 166 18.19 5.65 1.58
CA ARG A 166 17.18 6.70 1.47
C ARG A 166 16.45 7.02 2.77
N SER A 167 16.61 6.16 3.78
CA SER A 167 15.99 6.37 5.09
C SER A 167 16.49 7.65 5.75
N ARG A 168 15.55 8.49 6.21
CA ARG A 168 15.83 9.73 6.94
C ARG A 168 15.66 9.55 8.45
N TRP A 169 15.25 8.37 8.88
CA TRP A 169 14.90 8.08 10.26
C TRP A 169 15.87 7.08 10.89
N PRO A 170 16.14 7.16 12.21
CA PRO A 170 17.08 6.27 12.91
C PRO A 170 16.48 4.87 13.19
N PHE A 171 15.39 4.50 12.50
CA PHE A 171 14.74 3.20 12.63
C PHE A 171 14.51 2.59 11.24
N LYS A 172 14.32 1.28 11.21
CA LYS A 172 13.96 0.48 10.04
C LYS A 172 12.73 -0.37 10.35
N PRO A 173 12.07 -0.97 9.35
CA PRO A 173 11.00 -1.93 9.61
C PRO A 173 11.54 -3.14 10.38
N GLU A 174 10.76 -3.67 11.32
CA GLU A 174 11.12 -4.86 12.10
C GLU A 174 11.23 -6.10 11.20
N PHE A 175 10.39 -6.14 10.16
CA PHE A 175 10.41 -7.20 9.16
C PHE A 175 10.54 -6.61 7.77
N TYR A 176 11.52 -7.06 7.02
CA TYR A 176 11.63 -6.76 5.58
C TYR A 176 12.25 -7.95 4.85
N LEU A 177 11.94 -8.09 3.58
CA LEU A 177 12.40 -9.25 2.81
C LEU A 177 13.72 -8.96 2.10
N LYS A 178 13.81 -7.81 1.40
CA LYS A 178 14.96 -7.44 0.56
C LYS A 178 15.38 -5.99 0.80
N GLU A 179 16.69 -5.74 0.72
CA GLU A 179 17.24 -4.39 0.61
C GLU A 179 17.49 -4.05 -0.85
N THR A 180 17.26 -2.78 -1.22
CA THR A 180 17.52 -2.30 -2.58
C THR A 180 17.61 -0.77 -2.62
N ASP A 181 18.45 -0.23 -3.50
CA ASP A 181 18.47 1.20 -3.82
C ASP A 181 17.84 1.49 -5.19
N SER A 182 17.47 0.44 -5.94
CA SER A 182 16.87 0.56 -7.26
C SER A 182 15.48 1.19 -7.22
N TRP A 183 15.06 1.76 -8.35
CA TRP A 183 13.68 2.21 -8.52
C TRP A 183 12.79 1.02 -8.84
N LEU A 184 11.88 0.70 -7.94
CA LEU A 184 10.91 -0.40 -8.13
C LEU A 184 9.61 0.15 -8.70
N VAL A 185 9.05 -0.57 -9.66
CA VAL A 185 7.72 -0.34 -10.22
C VAL A 185 6.85 -1.53 -9.85
N PHE A 186 5.92 -1.31 -8.93
CA PHE A 186 5.05 -2.36 -8.44
C PHE A 186 3.95 -2.71 -9.46
N PRO A 187 3.39 -3.93 -9.42
CA PRO A 187 2.35 -4.36 -10.37
C PRO A 187 1.15 -3.42 -10.44
N HIS A 188 0.73 -2.85 -9.32
CA HIS A 188 -0.41 -1.93 -9.21
C HIS A 188 -0.11 -0.48 -9.60
N GLU A 189 1.12 -0.14 -9.99
CA GLU A 189 1.52 1.23 -10.33
C GLU A 189 1.46 1.48 -11.83
N LEU A 190 0.75 2.52 -12.23
CA LEU A 190 0.70 3.04 -13.59
C LEU A 190 1.05 4.53 -13.65
N MET A 191 0.76 5.26 -12.56
CA MET A 191 0.99 6.70 -12.53
C MET A 191 2.48 7.03 -12.52
N GLY A 192 2.88 7.88 -13.47
CA GLY A 192 4.27 8.31 -13.63
C GLY A 192 5.10 7.44 -14.58
N LEU A 193 4.48 6.41 -15.20
CA LEU A 193 5.07 5.68 -16.30
C LEU A 193 4.76 6.38 -17.63
N THR A 194 5.69 6.30 -18.58
CA THR A 194 5.45 6.69 -19.97
C THR A 194 4.65 5.60 -20.70
N PRO A 195 4.04 5.90 -21.87
CA PRO A 195 3.39 4.87 -22.67
C PRO A 195 4.29 3.69 -23.03
N GLU A 196 5.58 3.96 -23.29
CA GLU A 196 6.59 2.96 -23.59
C GLU A 196 6.84 2.04 -22.40
N GLU A 197 7.01 2.63 -21.22
CA GLU A 197 7.19 1.89 -19.95
C GLU A 197 5.96 1.03 -19.58
N VAL A 198 4.75 1.51 -19.89
CA VAL A 198 3.54 0.71 -19.69
C VAL A 198 3.51 -0.49 -20.65
N ARG A 199 3.92 -0.31 -21.93
CA ARG A 199 4.01 -1.42 -22.89
C ARG A 199 5.08 -2.44 -22.49
N GLU A 200 6.21 -2.00 -21.95
CA GLU A 200 7.26 -2.87 -21.45
C GLU A 200 6.81 -3.65 -20.22
N LYS A 201 6.14 -2.97 -19.28
CA LYS A 201 5.64 -3.55 -18.06
C LYS A 201 4.58 -4.63 -18.32
N ASP A 202 3.59 -4.31 -19.15
CA ASP A 202 2.48 -5.21 -19.46
C ASP A 202 1.79 -4.74 -20.75
N PRO A 203 2.04 -5.43 -21.90
CA PRO A 203 1.43 -5.09 -23.18
C PRO A 203 -0.10 -5.15 -23.18
N GLU A 204 -0.70 -6.04 -22.34
CA GLU A 204 -2.15 -6.15 -22.25
C GLU A 204 -2.75 -4.95 -21.52
N VAL A 205 -2.11 -4.49 -20.45
CA VAL A 205 -2.51 -3.25 -19.75
C VAL A 205 -2.37 -2.05 -20.68
N ALA A 206 -1.30 -1.97 -21.49
CA ALA A 206 -1.14 -0.92 -22.48
C ALA A 206 -2.31 -0.92 -23.47
N ARG A 207 -2.69 -2.09 -23.99
CA ARG A 207 -3.84 -2.26 -24.88
C ARG A 207 -5.16 -1.80 -24.23
N LEU A 208 -5.40 -2.13 -22.95
CA LEU A 208 -6.58 -1.70 -22.19
C LEU A 208 -6.63 -0.17 -22.01
N LEU A 209 -5.47 0.49 -21.96
CA LEU A 209 -5.34 1.94 -21.87
C LEU A 209 -5.43 2.66 -23.23
N GLY A 210 -5.47 1.91 -24.33
CA GLY A 210 -5.47 2.47 -25.69
C GLY A 210 -4.10 3.01 -26.13
N LEU A 211 -3.02 2.47 -25.59
CA LEU A 211 -1.62 2.83 -25.88
C LEU A 211 -1.01 1.96 -26.99
#